data_8a910180813e3b8b8e291b0add950aff
#
_entry.id   8a910180813e3b8b8e291b0add950aff
#
_cell.length_a   1.000
_cell.length_b   1.000
_cell.length_c   1.000
_cell.angle_alpha   90.00
_cell.angle_beta   90.00
_cell.angle_gamma   90.00
#
_symmetry.space_group_name_H-M   'P 1'
#
loop_
_entity.id
_entity.type
_entity.pdbx_description
1 polymer ?
#
loop_
_entity_poly.entity_id
_entity_poly.type
_entity_poly.pdbx_seq_one_letter_code
_entity_poly.pdbx_strand_id
1 'polypeptide(L)'
;MELLKAYLKERRLTLAAFLMFVGVFAVSFALYGLPLAAVGYPAGLCVLLGACLAAWDYGRAARRHKALKRLREAGEAVLLDLPTMTTVEGTDCAAVVETLRRELRRQETARAARWEDMTAYYTAWVHQIKTPIAAMRLTLQGEDTPAARRLMTELGRVEQYVDMALTYLRLEEGGSDYVIRTCAVDDVVRAAVRRFAGEFIDRRIALDYTPVEWETVTDGKWLTFVVEQLLSNALKYTGQDGTVRIYREGDDLCIRDSGMGIAPEDLPRVFDMGYTGQNGRLDRRSSGIGLYLCRRICRNLRHEIRIESVPGVGTT
;
A
#
# COMPACT_ATOMS: atom_id res chain seq x y z
N MET A 1 -37.57 7.66 10.00
CA MET A 1 -38.29 7.59 11.31
C MET A 1 -37.36 7.86 12.49
N GLU A 2 -36.12 7.38 12.48
CA GLU A 2 -35.13 7.58 13.56
C GLU A 2 -34.71 9.05 13.75
N LEU A 3 -34.49 9.80 12.65
CA LEU A 3 -34.10 11.20 12.71
C LEU A 3 -35.19 12.07 13.40
N LEU A 4 -36.46 11.81 13.10
CA LEU A 4 -37.57 12.51 13.73
C LEU A 4 -37.67 12.23 15.25
N LYS A 5 -37.41 10.97 15.64
CA LYS A 5 -37.39 10.60 17.08
C LYS A 5 -36.22 11.29 17.80
N ALA A 6 -35.03 11.33 17.18
CA ALA A 6 -33.88 12.01 17.74
C ALA A 6 -34.12 13.52 17.87
N TYR A 7 -34.68 14.16 16.84
CA TYR A 7 -35.05 15.58 16.86
C TYR A 7 -36.05 15.91 17.95
N LEU A 8 -37.14 15.13 18.10
CA LEU A 8 -38.14 15.33 19.15
C LEU A 8 -37.56 15.13 20.55
N LYS A 9 -36.62 14.17 20.71
CA LYS A 9 -35.95 13.94 21.99
C LYS A 9 -35.02 15.12 22.36
N GLU A 10 -34.34 15.70 21.42
CA GLU A 10 -33.45 16.85 21.63
C GLU A 10 -34.25 18.12 22.01
N ARG A 11 -35.41 18.32 21.37
CA ARG A 11 -36.28 19.49 21.57
C ARG A 11 -37.40 19.29 22.61
N ARG A 12 -37.34 18.18 23.38
CA ARG A 12 -38.43 17.84 24.35
C ARG A 12 -38.70 18.95 25.34
N LEU A 13 -37.68 19.65 25.86
CA LEU A 13 -37.85 20.75 26.78
C LEU A 13 -38.52 21.95 26.13
N THR A 14 -38.14 22.32 24.92
CA THR A 14 -38.75 23.41 24.17
C THR A 14 -40.23 23.12 23.85
N LEU A 15 -40.54 21.88 23.44
CA LEU A 15 -41.92 21.43 23.19
C LEU A 15 -42.74 21.41 24.48
N ALA A 16 -42.19 20.92 25.58
CA ALA A 16 -42.87 20.92 26.88
C ALA A 16 -43.12 22.33 27.37
N ALA A 17 -42.13 23.24 27.26
CA ALA A 17 -42.32 24.65 27.63
C ALA A 17 -43.39 25.33 26.78
N PHE A 18 -43.42 25.05 25.46
CA PHE A 18 -44.46 25.57 24.57
C PHE A 18 -45.87 25.08 24.97
N LEU A 19 -46.02 23.78 25.23
CA LEU A 19 -47.29 23.20 25.67
C LEU A 19 -47.73 23.76 27.03
N MET A 20 -46.78 23.93 27.96
CA MET A 20 -47.03 24.55 29.25
C MET A 20 -47.53 26.00 29.11
N PHE A 21 -46.91 26.78 28.21
CA PHE A 21 -47.27 28.16 27.93
C PHE A 21 -48.71 28.26 27.36
N VAL A 22 -49.03 27.37 26.38
CA VAL A 22 -50.37 27.28 25.81
C VAL A 22 -51.41 26.91 26.90
N GLY A 23 -51.06 25.96 27.80
CA GLY A 23 -51.89 25.55 28.92
C GLY A 23 -52.13 26.68 29.91
N VAL A 24 -51.10 27.39 30.34
CA VAL A 24 -51.24 28.58 31.23
C VAL A 24 -52.10 29.66 30.59
N PHE A 25 -51.89 29.91 29.28
CA PHE A 25 -52.69 30.85 28.54
C PHE A 25 -54.20 30.47 28.54
N ALA A 26 -54.46 29.19 28.18
CA ALA A 26 -55.85 28.70 28.17
C ALA A 26 -56.53 28.78 29.53
N VAL A 27 -55.89 28.41 30.63
CA VAL A 27 -56.41 28.49 32.02
C VAL A 27 -56.59 29.92 32.41
N SER A 28 -55.70 30.85 32.13
CA SER A 28 -55.85 32.28 32.44
C SER A 28 -57.09 32.86 31.80
N PHE A 29 -57.37 32.59 30.53
CA PHE A 29 -58.52 33.11 29.82
C PHE A 29 -59.82 32.44 30.31
N ALA A 30 -59.78 31.16 30.68
CA ALA A 30 -60.97 30.50 31.27
C ALA A 30 -61.36 31.10 32.58
N LEU A 31 -60.39 31.51 33.43
CA LEU A 31 -60.70 32.18 34.73
C LEU A 31 -61.31 33.56 34.57
N TYR A 32 -61.08 34.26 33.45
CA TYR A 32 -61.70 35.55 33.15
C TYR A 32 -63.12 35.43 32.55
N GLY A 33 -63.68 34.22 32.43
CA GLY A 33 -65.02 33.98 31.94
C GLY A 33 -65.26 34.35 30.46
N LEU A 34 -64.21 34.37 29.65
CA LEU A 34 -64.31 34.69 28.23
C LEU A 34 -64.98 33.53 27.45
N PRO A 35 -65.76 33.85 26.39
CA PRO A 35 -66.35 32.79 25.57
C PRO A 35 -65.28 31.90 24.93
N LEU A 36 -65.54 30.59 24.89
CA LEU A 36 -64.59 29.57 24.37
C LEU A 36 -64.06 29.90 22.97
N ALA A 37 -64.82 30.57 22.11
CA ALA A 37 -64.43 31.02 20.82
C ALA A 37 -63.31 32.11 20.86
N ALA A 38 -63.35 32.98 21.88
CA ALA A 38 -62.27 34.00 22.04
C ALA A 38 -60.94 33.45 22.53
N VAL A 39 -60.97 32.31 23.17
CA VAL A 39 -59.71 31.58 23.61
C VAL A 39 -59.23 30.62 22.55
N GLY A 40 -60.12 29.92 21.86
CA GLY A 40 -59.75 28.89 20.87
C GLY A 40 -59.05 29.41 19.64
N TYR A 41 -59.44 30.58 19.13
CA TYR A 41 -58.84 31.16 17.94
C TYR A 41 -57.39 31.58 18.14
N PRO A 42 -56.97 32.34 19.14
CA PRO A 42 -55.58 32.68 19.40
C PRO A 42 -54.72 31.46 19.75
N ALA A 43 -55.26 30.52 20.55
CA ALA A 43 -54.55 29.29 20.88
C ALA A 43 -54.29 28.41 19.64
N GLY A 44 -55.28 28.27 18.76
CA GLY A 44 -55.14 27.56 17.49
C GLY A 44 -54.09 28.21 16.57
N LEU A 45 -54.09 29.55 16.50
CA LEU A 45 -53.09 30.28 15.73
C LEU A 45 -51.68 30.09 16.29
N CYS A 46 -51.49 30.11 17.61
CA CYS A 46 -50.22 29.84 18.27
C CYS A 46 -49.71 28.43 17.99
N VAL A 47 -50.57 27.43 18.04
CA VAL A 47 -50.25 26.03 17.73
C VAL A 47 -49.83 25.90 16.26
N LEU A 48 -50.56 26.51 15.34
CA LEU A 48 -50.25 26.50 13.90
C LEU A 48 -48.90 27.14 13.63
N LEU A 49 -48.61 28.32 14.19
CA LEU A 49 -47.33 29.00 14.07
C LEU A 49 -46.19 28.18 14.67
N GLY A 50 -46.42 27.58 15.86
CA GLY A 50 -45.45 26.67 16.50
C GLY A 50 -45.12 25.44 15.63
N ALA A 51 -46.15 24.84 15.03
CA ALA A 51 -45.98 23.71 14.11
C ALA A 51 -45.19 24.09 12.83
N CYS A 52 -45.50 25.27 12.25
CA CYS A 52 -44.74 25.79 11.08
C CYS A 52 -43.26 26.02 11.42
N LEU A 53 -42.99 26.64 12.57
CA LEU A 53 -41.60 26.87 13.02
C LEU A 53 -40.86 25.56 13.29
N ALA A 54 -41.51 24.59 13.93
CA ALA A 54 -40.95 23.26 14.19
C ALA A 54 -40.66 22.51 12.87
N ALA A 55 -41.58 22.59 11.89
CA ALA A 55 -41.41 21.97 10.58
C ALA A 55 -40.22 22.61 9.82
N TRP A 56 -40.08 23.93 9.88
CA TRP A 56 -38.95 24.64 9.26
C TRP A 56 -37.63 24.28 9.92
N ASP A 57 -37.55 24.26 11.26
CA ASP A 57 -36.33 23.89 12.00
C ASP A 57 -35.96 22.41 11.75
N TYR A 58 -36.94 21.49 11.72
CA TYR A 58 -36.75 20.10 11.34
C TYR A 58 -36.21 19.96 9.92
N GLY A 59 -36.73 20.69 8.96
CA GLY A 59 -36.22 20.69 7.57
C GLY A 59 -34.80 21.17 7.48
N ARG A 60 -34.41 22.14 8.32
CA ARG A 60 -33.02 22.62 8.43
C ARG A 60 -32.08 21.57 9.05
N ALA A 61 -32.52 20.93 10.14
CA ALA A 61 -31.79 19.85 10.80
C ALA A 61 -31.60 18.63 9.87
N ALA A 62 -32.64 18.26 9.14
CA ALA A 62 -32.60 17.14 8.18
C ALA A 62 -31.61 17.39 7.02
N ARG A 63 -31.58 18.62 6.50
CA ARG A 63 -30.59 19.01 5.46
C ARG A 63 -29.17 18.91 5.98
N ARG A 64 -28.87 19.39 7.19
CA ARG A 64 -27.57 19.29 7.85
C ARG A 64 -27.17 17.84 8.09
N HIS A 65 -28.06 17.03 8.63
CA HIS A 65 -27.80 15.60 8.85
C HIS A 65 -27.49 14.86 7.56
N LYS A 66 -28.23 15.15 6.46
CA LYS A 66 -27.99 14.55 5.15
C LYS A 66 -26.61 14.97 4.58
N ALA A 67 -26.20 16.22 4.78
CA ALA A 67 -24.88 16.70 4.35
C ALA A 67 -23.77 15.99 5.13
N LEU A 68 -23.86 15.91 6.46
CA LEU A 68 -22.88 15.20 7.30
C LEU A 68 -22.82 13.70 7.00
N LYS A 69 -23.97 13.08 6.72
CA LYS A 69 -24.03 11.67 6.33
C LYS A 69 -23.28 11.41 5.00
N ARG A 70 -23.48 12.28 4.00
CA ARG A 70 -22.75 12.21 2.73
C ARG A 70 -21.25 12.36 2.92
N LEU A 71 -20.80 13.29 3.76
CA LEU A 71 -19.38 13.47 4.10
C LEU A 71 -18.79 12.21 4.74
N ARG A 72 -19.52 11.56 5.63
CA ARG A 72 -19.10 10.31 6.27
C ARG A 72 -18.96 9.15 5.27
N GLU A 73 -19.90 9.08 4.30
CA GLU A 73 -19.94 8.01 3.30
C GLU A 73 -18.92 8.19 2.16
N ALA A 74 -18.51 9.43 1.91
CA ALA A 74 -17.61 9.75 0.81
C ALA A 74 -16.11 9.49 1.11
N GLY A 75 -15.73 9.13 2.32
CA GLY A 75 -14.36 8.82 2.72
C GLY A 75 -13.42 10.04 2.69
N GLU A 76 -12.12 9.78 2.68
CA GLU A 76 -11.07 10.82 2.79
C GLU A 76 -11.10 11.89 1.69
N ALA A 77 -11.62 11.57 0.52
CA ALA A 77 -11.64 12.48 -0.64
C ALA A 77 -12.54 13.71 -0.47
N VAL A 78 -13.44 13.73 0.52
CA VAL A 78 -14.44 14.81 0.72
C VAL A 78 -14.15 15.64 1.98
N LEU A 79 -12.95 15.70 2.44
CA LEU A 79 -12.55 16.54 3.58
C LEU A 79 -12.58 18.06 3.30
N LEU A 80 -13.17 18.52 2.18
CA LEU A 80 -13.03 19.88 1.71
C LEU A 80 -14.02 20.89 2.28
N ASP A 81 -15.29 20.54 2.58
CA ASP A 81 -16.24 21.51 3.10
C ASP A 81 -17.17 20.93 4.18
N LEU A 82 -16.97 21.34 5.42
CA LEU A 82 -17.96 21.13 6.48
C LEU A 82 -19.16 22.05 6.25
N PRO A 83 -20.40 21.55 6.37
CA PRO A 83 -21.57 22.42 6.27
C PRO A 83 -21.51 23.49 7.37
N THR A 84 -21.89 24.73 7.01
CA THR A 84 -21.91 25.87 7.94
C THR A 84 -22.72 25.53 9.20
N MET A 85 -22.05 25.44 10.34
CA MET A 85 -22.65 25.22 11.63
C MET A 85 -23.06 26.58 12.21
N THR A 86 -24.33 26.71 12.60
CA THR A 86 -24.90 27.98 13.13
C THR A 86 -25.18 27.91 14.62
N THR A 87 -25.01 26.75 15.27
CA THR A 87 -25.14 26.59 16.72
C THR A 87 -23.77 26.69 17.38
N VAL A 88 -23.69 27.18 18.62
CA VAL A 88 -22.47 27.32 19.39
C VAL A 88 -21.72 25.98 19.44
N GLU A 89 -22.41 24.91 19.83
CA GLU A 89 -21.84 23.54 19.86
C GLU A 89 -21.35 23.08 18.48
N GLY A 90 -22.07 23.44 17.42
CA GLY A 90 -21.68 23.09 16.05
C GLY A 90 -20.44 23.82 15.59
N THR A 91 -20.27 25.10 15.96
CA THR A 91 -19.06 25.89 15.64
C THR A 91 -17.85 25.39 16.40
N ASP A 92 -18.02 25.01 17.67
CA ASP A 92 -16.96 24.41 18.49
C ASP A 92 -16.52 23.05 17.94
N CYS A 93 -17.47 22.18 17.59
CA CYS A 93 -17.17 20.91 16.92
C CYS A 93 -16.45 21.12 15.58
N ALA A 94 -16.86 22.09 14.77
CA ALA A 94 -16.20 22.40 13.52
C ALA A 94 -14.76 22.90 13.74
N ALA A 95 -14.53 23.73 14.77
CA ALA A 95 -13.20 24.18 15.14
C ALA A 95 -12.28 23.03 15.58
N VAL A 96 -12.79 22.08 16.36
CA VAL A 96 -12.04 20.87 16.77
C VAL A 96 -11.70 20.01 15.56
N VAL A 97 -12.67 19.75 14.67
CA VAL A 97 -12.44 18.99 13.43
C VAL A 97 -11.40 19.66 12.56
N GLU A 98 -11.45 20.98 12.39
CA GLU A 98 -10.47 21.74 11.59
C GLU A 98 -9.07 21.69 12.22
N THR A 99 -8.98 21.71 13.54
CA THR A 99 -7.71 21.57 14.25
C THR A 99 -7.12 20.16 14.04
N LEU A 100 -7.94 19.12 14.15
CA LEU A 100 -7.52 17.74 13.88
C LEU A 100 -7.09 17.54 12.42
N ARG A 101 -7.80 18.13 11.47
CA ARG A 101 -7.43 18.12 10.05
C ARG A 101 -6.07 18.76 9.80
N ARG A 102 -5.83 19.92 10.39
CA ARG A 102 -4.53 20.61 10.25
C ARG A 102 -3.41 19.75 10.82
N GLU A 103 -3.64 19.12 11.95
CA GLU A 103 -2.63 18.25 12.55
C GLU A 103 -2.38 16.99 11.70
N LEU A 104 -3.42 16.35 11.16
CA LEU A 104 -3.27 15.21 10.23
C LEU A 104 -2.49 15.60 8.98
N ARG A 105 -2.86 16.70 8.32
CA ARG A 105 -2.11 17.19 7.14
C ARG A 105 -0.66 17.51 7.48
N ARG A 106 -0.40 18.10 8.65
CA ARG A 106 0.96 18.36 9.12
C ARG A 106 1.76 17.08 9.31
N GLN A 107 1.14 16.05 9.88
CA GLN A 107 1.79 14.75 10.07
C GLN A 107 2.03 14.04 8.72
N GLU A 108 1.08 14.10 7.79
CA GLU A 108 1.24 13.54 6.45
C GLU A 108 2.36 14.23 5.68
N THR A 109 2.39 15.56 5.67
CA THR A 109 3.48 16.32 5.01
C THR A 109 4.83 16.08 5.66
N ALA A 110 4.89 16.02 7.00
CA ALA A 110 6.12 15.72 7.72
C ALA A 110 6.59 14.27 7.47
N ARG A 111 5.66 13.32 7.34
CA ARG A 111 5.98 11.94 6.97
C ARG A 111 6.51 11.85 5.54
N ALA A 112 5.86 12.51 4.60
CA ALA A 112 6.29 12.55 3.20
C ALA A 112 7.68 13.18 3.07
N ALA A 113 7.93 14.32 3.72
CA ALA A 113 9.24 14.98 3.70
C ALA A 113 10.35 14.09 4.30
N ARG A 114 10.11 13.45 5.44
CA ARG A 114 11.09 12.52 6.04
C ARG A 114 11.39 11.34 5.14
N TRP A 115 10.38 10.85 4.43
CA TRP A 115 10.55 9.75 3.49
C TRP A 115 11.40 10.18 2.29
N GLU A 116 11.12 11.35 1.72
CA GLU A 116 11.89 11.93 0.62
C GLU A 116 13.36 12.15 1.02
N ASP A 117 13.61 12.75 2.21
CA ASP A 117 14.97 12.94 2.74
C ASP A 117 15.69 11.60 2.91
N MET A 118 15.02 10.60 3.45
CA MET A 118 15.57 9.25 3.66
C MET A 118 15.93 8.60 2.32
N THR A 119 15.06 8.69 1.33
CA THR A 119 15.30 8.09 0.00
C THR A 119 16.44 8.81 -0.72
N ALA A 120 16.48 10.15 -0.67
CA ALA A 120 17.59 10.93 -1.23
C ALA A 120 18.92 10.56 -0.57
N TYR A 121 18.95 10.44 0.76
CA TYR A 121 20.13 10.02 1.51
C TYR A 121 20.62 8.63 1.08
N TYR A 122 19.74 7.63 1.07
CA TYR A 122 20.14 6.26 0.70
C TYR A 122 20.53 6.15 -0.78
N THR A 123 19.90 6.91 -1.66
CA THR A 123 20.28 6.97 -3.08
C THR A 123 21.70 7.51 -3.24
N ALA A 124 22.02 8.61 -2.56
CA ALA A 124 23.38 9.16 -2.55
C ALA A 124 24.39 8.17 -1.94
N TRP A 125 24.03 7.54 -0.82
CA TRP A 125 24.86 6.54 -0.14
C TRP A 125 25.19 5.33 -1.04
N VAL A 126 24.21 4.82 -1.78
CA VAL A 126 24.44 3.72 -2.74
C VAL A 126 25.41 4.13 -3.85
N HIS A 127 25.28 5.35 -4.39
CA HIS A 127 26.24 5.84 -5.37
C HIS A 127 27.66 5.90 -4.80
N GLN A 128 27.81 6.34 -3.55
CA GLN A 128 29.10 6.36 -2.87
C GLN A 128 29.69 4.97 -2.62
N ILE A 129 28.85 3.96 -2.34
CA ILE A 129 29.31 2.57 -2.17
C ILE A 129 29.66 1.91 -3.50
N LYS A 130 28.94 2.20 -4.59
CA LYS A 130 29.27 1.64 -5.92
C LYS A 130 30.65 2.05 -6.42
N THR A 131 31.14 3.22 -6.05
CA THR A 131 32.46 3.71 -6.46
C THR A 131 33.61 2.84 -5.92
N PRO A 132 33.77 2.59 -4.61
CA PRO A 132 34.82 1.71 -4.10
C PRO A 132 34.62 0.25 -4.57
N ILE A 133 33.39 -0.23 -4.74
CA ILE A 133 33.12 -1.55 -5.31
C ILE A 133 33.70 -1.65 -6.73
N ALA A 134 33.46 -0.65 -7.58
CA ALA A 134 34.02 -0.61 -8.94
C ALA A 134 35.57 -0.57 -8.94
N ALA A 135 36.15 0.21 -8.02
CA ALA A 135 37.62 0.24 -7.86
C ALA A 135 38.19 -1.13 -7.45
N MET A 136 37.58 -1.79 -6.45
CA MET A 136 37.97 -3.14 -6.03
C MET A 136 37.83 -4.15 -7.18
N ARG A 137 36.75 -4.06 -7.96
CA ARG A 137 36.56 -4.91 -9.14
C ARG A 137 37.65 -4.75 -10.17
N LEU A 138 38.02 -3.51 -10.52
CA LEU A 138 39.07 -3.22 -11.45
C LEU A 138 40.42 -3.77 -10.99
N THR A 139 40.75 -3.64 -9.71
CA THR A 139 41.96 -4.21 -9.12
C THR A 139 41.99 -5.73 -9.24
N LEU A 140 40.88 -6.38 -8.90
CA LEU A 140 40.79 -7.84 -8.94
C LEU A 140 40.75 -8.43 -10.35
N GLN A 141 40.26 -7.67 -11.36
CA GLN A 141 40.24 -8.11 -12.76
C GLN A 141 41.66 -8.24 -13.34
N GLY A 142 42.65 -7.55 -12.80
CA GLY A 142 44.05 -7.67 -13.19
C GLY A 142 44.77 -8.89 -12.61
N GLU A 143 44.12 -9.64 -11.69
CA GLU A 143 44.73 -10.77 -10.99
C GLU A 143 44.00 -12.09 -11.32
N ASP A 144 44.70 -13.05 -11.93
CA ASP A 144 44.17 -14.39 -12.19
C ASP A 144 44.55 -15.39 -11.08
N THR A 145 44.15 -15.09 -9.84
CA THR A 145 44.37 -15.97 -8.68
C THR A 145 43.08 -16.58 -8.18
N PRO A 146 43.10 -17.77 -7.56
CA PRO A 146 41.92 -18.33 -6.92
C PRO A 146 41.33 -17.41 -5.84
N ALA A 147 42.17 -16.63 -5.16
CA ALA A 147 41.73 -15.66 -4.15
C ALA A 147 41.01 -14.47 -4.81
N ALA A 148 41.54 -13.92 -5.91
CA ALA A 148 40.90 -12.84 -6.66
C ALA A 148 39.48 -13.25 -7.18
N ARG A 149 39.37 -14.45 -7.74
CA ARG A 149 38.09 -14.98 -8.21
C ARG A 149 37.05 -15.10 -7.07
N ARG A 150 37.46 -15.60 -5.89
CA ARG A 150 36.59 -15.66 -4.71
C ARG A 150 36.15 -14.27 -4.25
N LEU A 151 37.07 -13.31 -4.20
CA LEU A 151 36.77 -11.93 -3.83
C LEU A 151 35.84 -11.25 -4.84
N MET A 152 35.99 -11.52 -6.14
CA MET A 152 35.06 -11.04 -7.17
C MET A 152 33.67 -11.57 -6.98
N THR A 153 33.50 -12.83 -6.61
CA THR A 153 32.19 -13.42 -6.29
C THR A 153 31.53 -12.73 -5.08
N GLU A 154 32.28 -12.52 -4.00
CA GLU A 154 31.76 -11.82 -2.81
C GLU A 154 31.45 -10.34 -3.12
N LEU A 155 32.24 -9.69 -3.94
CA LEU A 155 31.98 -8.31 -4.38
C LEU A 155 30.69 -8.20 -5.20
N GLY A 156 30.43 -9.16 -6.08
CA GLY A 156 29.15 -9.25 -6.81
C GLY A 156 27.94 -9.40 -5.88
N ARG A 157 28.10 -10.12 -4.77
CA ARG A 157 27.05 -10.23 -3.74
C ARG A 157 26.80 -8.92 -3.02
N VAL A 158 27.87 -8.18 -2.68
CA VAL A 158 27.72 -6.85 -2.05
C VAL A 158 26.97 -5.92 -3.00
N GLU A 159 27.30 -5.91 -4.30
CA GLU A 159 26.56 -5.15 -5.30
C GLU A 159 25.06 -5.54 -5.33
N GLN A 160 24.78 -6.83 -5.31
CA GLN A 160 23.40 -7.32 -5.31
C GLN A 160 22.62 -6.84 -4.07
N TYR A 161 23.23 -6.85 -2.87
CA TYR A 161 22.60 -6.33 -1.66
C TYR A 161 22.33 -4.83 -1.75
N VAL A 162 23.26 -4.07 -2.30
CA VAL A 162 23.11 -2.62 -2.53
C VAL A 162 21.98 -2.35 -3.53
N ASP A 163 21.91 -3.10 -4.63
CA ASP A 163 20.84 -3.00 -5.62
C ASP A 163 19.47 -3.38 -5.03
N MET A 164 19.39 -4.40 -4.16
CA MET A 164 18.17 -4.76 -3.45
C MET A 164 17.69 -3.66 -2.51
N ALA A 165 18.60 -3.03 -1.76
CA ALA A 165 18.25 -1.93 -0.85
C ALA A 165 17.68 -0.73 -1.62
N LEU A 166 18.30 -0.33 -2.75
CA LEU A 166 17.77 0.71 -3.63
C LEU A 166 16.41 0.35 -4.21
N THR A 167 16.27 -0.89 -4.67
CA THR A 167 15.01 -1.37 -5.24
C THR A 167 13.89 -1.30 -4.22
N TYR A 168 14.17 -1.69 -2.97
CA TYR A 168 13.22 -1.58 -1.87
C TYR A 168 12.76 -0.12 -1.66
N LEU A 169 13.69 0.82 -1.58
CA LEU A 169 13.38 2.24 -1.37
C LEU A 169 12.53 2.81 -2.51
N ARG A 170 12.91 2.53 -3.77
CA ARG A 170 12.14 2.98 -4.94
C ARG A 170 10.72 2.41 -4.98
N LEU A 171 10.52 1.19 -4.51
CA LEU A 171 9.19 0.59 -4.44
C LEU A 171 8.31 1.21 -3.34
N GLU A 172 8.91 1.74 -2.26
CA GLU A 172 8.19 2.41 -1.18
C GLU A 172 7.74 3.83 -1.55
N GLU A 173 8.42 4.50 -2.48
CA GLU A 173 8.07 5.87 -2.92
C GLU A 173 6.68 5.99 -3.57
N GLY A 174 6.01 4.87 -3.85
CA GLY A 174 4.65 4.87 -4.42
C GLY A 174 4.52 5.48 -5.82
N GLY A 175 5.57 6.10 -6.31
CA GLY A 175 5.67 6.77 -7.60
C GLY A 175 6.86 6.23 -8.41
N SER A 176 7.08 4.91 -8.42
CA SER A 176 8.11 4.36 -9.28
C SER A 176 7.79 4.75 -10.72
N ASP A 177 8.74 5.44 -11.35
CA ASP A 177 8.75 5.77 -12.79
C ASP A 177 8.82 4.47 -13.61
N TYR A 178 7.68 3.75 -13.66
CA TYR A 178 7.55 2.58 -14.51
C TYR A 178 7.45 3.04 -15.96
N VAL A 179 8.40 2.63 -16.78
CA VAL A 179 8.39 2.85 -18.23
C VAL A 179 7.76 1.62 -18.90
N ILE A 180 6.42 1.61 -18.92
CA ILE A 180 5.67 0.50 -19.50
C ILE A 180 5.76 0.56 -21.02
N ARG A 181 6.32 -0.47 -21.63
CA ARG A 181 6.47 -0.63 -23.09
C ARG A 181 6.45 -2.10 -23.49
N THR A 182 6.28 -2.37 -24.77
CA THR A 182 6.48 -3.72 -25.30
C THR A 182 7.93 -4.12 -25.19
N CYS A 183 8.18 -5.24 -24.53
CA CYS A 183 9.53 -5.79 -24.29
C CYS A 183 9.59 -7.24 -24.75
N ALA A 184 10.65 -7.60 -25.47
CA ALA A 184 10.97 -8.99 -25.76
C ALA A 184 11.50 -9.65 -24.50
N VAL A 185 10.79 -10.69 -24.01
CA VAL A 185 11.15 -11.41 -22.78
C VAL A 185 12.51 -12.11 -22.95
N ASP A 186 12.82 -12.55 -24.15
CA ASP A 186 14.10 -13.19 -24.48
C ASP A 186 15.30 -12.26 -24.21
N ASP A 187 15.19 -10.98 -24.54
CA ASP A 187 16.26 -9.99 -24.28
C ASP A 187 16.51 -9.82 -22.78
N VAL A 188 15.43 -9.81 -21.98
CA VAL A 188 15.50 -9.74 -20.51
C VAL A 188 16.20 -10.97 -19.94
N VAL A 189 15.81 -12.17 -20.40
CA VAL A 189 16.41 -13.43 -19.95
C VAL A 189 17.89 -13.48 -20.34
N ARG A 190 18.24 -13.15 -21.59
CA ARG A 190 19.64 -13.14 -22.05
C ARG A 190 20.51 -12.14 -21.28
N ALA A 191 19.96 -10.96 -20.94
CA ALA A 191 20.68 -9.98 -20.13
C ALA A 191 20.99 -10.54 -18.73
N ALA A 192 19.98 -11.15 -18.09
CA ALA A 192 20.15 -11.77 -16.78
C ALA A 192 21.15 -12.95 -16.82
N VAL A 193 21.03 -13.84 -17.79
CA VAL A 193 21.95 -15.00 -17.95
C VAL A 193 23.39 -14.52 -18.16
N ARG A 194 23.63 -13.51 -18.99
CA ARG A 194 24.99 -12.93 -19.18
C ARG A 194 25.58 -12.40 -17.89
N ARG A 195 24.78 -11.81 -17.01
CA ARG A 195 25.24 -11.31 -15.70
C ARG A 195 25.79 -12.44 -14.81
N PHE A 196 25.17 -13.62 -14.86
CA PHE A 196 25.52 -14.77 -14.02
C PHE A 196 26.38 -15.83 -14.75
N ALA A 197 26.84 -15.58 -15.99
CA ALA A 197 27.57 -16.55 -16.77
C ALA A 197 28.84 -17.10 -16.05
N GLY A 198 29.57 -16.24 -15.33
CA GLY A 198 30.70 -16.64 -14.51
C GLY A 198 30.34 -17.64 -13.41
N GLU A 199 29.22 -17.43 -12.72
CA GLU A 199 28.75 -18.31 -11.64
C GLU A 199 28.31 -19.69 -12.18
N PHE A 200 27.67 -19.74 -13.34
CA PHE A 200 27.35 -21.01 -14.03
C PHE A 200 28.59 -21.82 -14.30
N ILE A 201 29.66 -21.19 -14.83
CA ILE A 201 30.94 -21.85 -15.18
C ILE A 201 31.66 -22.29 -13.92
N ASP A 202 31.85 -21.39 -12.94
CA ASP A 202 32.62 -21.66 -11.73
C ASP A 202 32.02 -22.79 -10.89
N ARG A 203 30.68 -22.88 -10.86
CA ARG A 203 29.95 -23.91 -10.13
C ARG A 203 29.59 -25.14 -10.96
N ARG A 204 29.96 -25.16 -12.25
CA ARG A 204 29.63 -26.24 -13.22
C ARG A 204 28.14 -26.52 -13.31
N ILE A 205 27.30 -25.50 -13.18
CA ILE A 205 25.85 -25.64 -13.30
C ILE A 205 25.49 -25.58 -14.78
N ALA A 206 24.79 -26.61 -15.26
CA ALA A 206 24.33 -26.64 -16.64
C ALA A 206 23.15 -25.67 -16.81
N LEU A 207 23.22 -24.83 -17.87
CA LEU A 207 22.11 -23.98 -18.29
C LEU A 207 21.39 -24.67 -19.47
N ASP A 208 20.12 -25.06 -19.26
CA ASP A 208 19.22 -25.52 -20.31
C ASP A 208 18.27 -24.36 -20.67
N TYR A 209 18.65 -23.63 -21.74
CA TYR A 209 17.91 -22.43 -22.14
C TYR A 209 17.19 -22.64 -23.47
N THR A 210 15.87 -22.57 -23.42
CA THR A 210 15.02 -22.53 -24.62
C THR A 210 14.64 -21.08 -24.91
N PRO A 211 14.98 -20.51 -26.09
CA PRO A 211 14.63 -19.15 -26.44
C PRO A 211 13.13 -18.87 -26.26
N VAL A 212 12.83 -17.75 -25.62
CA VAL A 212 11.46 -17.34 -25.27
C VAL A 212 10.98 -16.33 -26.29
N GLU A 213 10.42 -16.80 -27.39
CA GLU A 213 9.81 -15.96 -28.44
C GLU A 213 8.48 -15.37 -27.93
N TRP A 214 8.56 -14.36 -27.08
CA TRP A 214 7.39 -13.74 -26.45
C TRP A 214 7.65 -12.27 -26.18
N GLU A 215 6.67 -11.42 -26.53
CA GLU A 215 6.64 -10.01 -26.17
C GLU A 215 5.55 -9.77 -25.11
N THR A 216 5.86 -8.93 -24.14
CA THR A 216 4.91 -8.53 -23.10
C THR A 216 4.98 -7.02 -22.87
N VAL A 217 3.85 -6.45 -22.41
CA VAL A 217 3.78 -5.02 -22.04
C VAL A 217 4.18 -4.88 -20.59
N THR A 218 5.39 -4.37 -20.36
CA THR A 218 5.98 -4.29 -19.01
C THR A 218 7.08 -3.25 -18.96
N ASP A 219 7.68 -3.07 -17.79
CA ASP A 219 8.96 -2.38 -17.64
C ASP A 219 10.10 -3.41 -17.69
N GLY A 220 10.88 -3.39 -18.76
CA GLY A 220 11.98 -4.33 -18.97
C GLY A 220 13.05 -4.26 -17.90
N LYS A 221 13.31 -3.10 -17.30
CA LYS A 221 14.30 -2.93 -16.23
C LYS A 221 13.86 -3.65 -14.95
N TRP A 222 12.61 -3.46 -14.55
CA TRP A 222 12.03 -4.09 -13.38
C TRP A 222 11.85 -5.60 -13.58
N LEU A 223 11.46 -6.02 -14.78
CA LEU A 223 11.39 -7.45 -15.13
C LEU A 223 12.77 -8.10 -15.12
N THR A 224 13.81 -7.42 -15.63
CA THR A 224 15.20 -7.90 -15.55
C THR A 224 15.63 -8.13 -14.12
N PHE A 225 15.33 -7.20 -13.21
CA PHE A 225 15.62 -7.39 -11.79
C PHE A 225 14.94 -8.65 -11.21
N VAL A 226 13.66 -8.90 -11.55
CA VAL A 226 12.96 -10.11 -11.10
C VAL A 226 13.66 -11.37 -11.61
N VAL A 227 13.96 -11.44 -12.90
CA VAL A 227 14.65 -12.59 -13.51
C VAL A 227 16.03 -12.81 -12.89
N GLU A 228 16.80 -11.74 -12.67
CA GLU A 228 18.10 -11.81 -12.01
C GLU A 228 18.00 -12.36 -10.57
N GLN A 229 16.99 -11.95 -9.78
CA GLN A 229 16.78 -12.47 -8.44
C GLN A 229 16.39 -13.94 -8.43
N LEU A 230 15.56 -14.37 -9.37
CA LEU A 230 15.18 -15.78 -9.51
C LEU A 230 16.38 -16.64 -9.94
N LEU A 231 17.20 -16.16 -10.89
CA LEU A 231 18.43 -16.84 -11.29
C LEU A 231 19.46 -16.91 -10.17
N SER A 232 19.63 -15.82 -9.43
CA SER A 232 20.51 -15.80 -8.25
C SER A 232 20.07 -16.85 -7.21
N ASN A 233 18.76 -16.98 -6.96
CA ASN A 233 18.24 -18.01 -6.07
C ASN A 233 18.47 -19.41 -6.65
N ALA A 234 18.14 -19.64 -7.91
CA ALA A 234 18.38 -20.92 -8.58
C ALA A 234 19.85 -21.36 -8.47
N LEU A 235 20.78 -20.46 -8.81
CA LEU A 235 22.21 -20.73 -8.67
C LEU A 235 22.60 -21.00 -7.22
N LYS A 236 22.11 -20.21 -6.27
CA LYS A 236 22.44 -20.33 -4.86
C LYS A 236 22.09 -21.70 -4.29
N TYR A 237 20.90 -22.20 -4.61
CA TYR A 237 20.35 -23.44 -4.02
C TYR A 237 20.57 -24.68 -4.86
N THR A 238 21.08 -24.56 -6.09
CA THR A 238 21.52 -25.69 -6.91
C THR A 238 22.92 -26.14 -6.49
N GLY A 239 23.10 -27.43 -6.33
CA GLY A 239 24.41 -28.02 -6.05
C GLY A 239 25.35 -27.92 -7.25
N GLN A 240 26.64 -28.26 -7.03
CA GLN A 240 27.60 -28.39 -8.11
C GLN A 240 27.13 -29.49 -9.08
N ASP A 241 27.41 -29.30 -10.38
CA ASP A 241 26.98 -30.19 -11.46
C ASP A 241 25.45 -30.32 -11.62
N GLY A 242 24.65 -29.40 -10.99
CA GLY A 242 23.21 -29.33 -11.17
C GLY A 242 22.80 -28.60 -12.45
N THR A 243 21.51 -28.41 -12.63
CA THR A 243 20.93 -27.80 -13.84
C THR A 243 19.96 -26.70 -13.48
N VAL A 244 20.02 -25.58 -14.22
CA VAL A 244 19.01 -24.52 -14.23
C VAL A 244 18.40 -24.49 -15.62
N ARG A 245 17.08 -24.61 -15.70
CA ARG A 245 16.33 -24.60 -16.95
C ARG A 245 15.47 -23.36 -17.05
N ILE A 246 15.51 -22.68 -18.20
CA ILE A 246 14.69 -21.50 -18.51
C ILE A 246 13.89 -21.80 -19.78
N TYR A 247 12.58 -21.73 -19.67
CA TYR A 247 11.66 -22.06 -20.76
C TYR A 247 10.33 -21.30 -20.62
N ARG A 248 9.54 -21.34 -21.68
CA ARG A 248 8.16 -20.84 -21.68
C ARG A 248 7.18 -22.02 -21.56
N GLU A 249 6.19 -21.87 -20.70
CA GLU A 249 5.06 -22.79 -20.59
C GLU A 249 3.74 -22.02 -20.62
N GLY A 250 3.01 -22.12 -21.72
CA GLY A 250 1.83 -21.28 -21.95
C GLY A 250 2.20 -19.80 -21.97
N ASP A 251 1.64 -19.03 -21.04
CA ASP A 251 1.91 -17.60 -20.85
C ASP A 251 2.86 -17.34 -19.67
N ASP A 252 3.53 -18.36 -19.16
CA ASP A 252 4.46 -18.24 -18.07
C ASP A 252 5.92 -18.37 -18.52
N LEU A 253 6.80 -17.50 -17.99
CA LEU A 253 8.24 -17.67 -18.03
C LEU A 253 8.63 -18.54 -16.82
N CYS A 254 9.17 -19.72 -17.07
CA CYS A 254 9.56 -20.67 -16.04
C CYS A 254 11.08 -20.70 -15.86
N ILE A 255 11.53 -20.60 -14.61
CA ILE A 255 12.91 -20.82 -14.20
C ILE A 255 12.92 -21.97 -13.21
N ARG A 256 13.47 -23.11 -13.63
CA ARG A 256 13.51 -24.33 -12.83
C ARG A 256 14.94 -24.68 -12.47
N ASP A 257 15.18 -24.96 -11.19
CA ASP A 257 16.45 -25.47 -10.70
C ASP A 257 16.32 -26.95 -10.27
N SER A 258 17.46 -27.67 -10.26
CA SER A 258 17.58 -29.02 -9.71
C SER A 258 18.19 -29.01 -8.30
N GLY A 259 17.89 -27.97 -7.53
CA GLY A 259 18.48 -27.74 -6.22
C GLY A 259 17.81 -28.53 -5.10
N MET A 260 18.10 -28.12 -3.87
CA MET A 260 17.60 -28.80 -2.66
C MET A 260 16.08 -28.71 -2.47
N GLY A 261 15.39 -27.83 -3.20
CA GLY A 261 13.97 -27.55 -3.05
C GLY A 261 13.62 -26.80 -1.75
N ILE A 262 12.33 -26.59 -1.56
CA ILE A 262 11.77 -25.84 -0.42
C ILE A 262 10.81 -26.75 0.34
N ALA A 263 10.88 -26.75 1.67
CA ALA A 263 9.96 -27.50 2.50
C ALA A 263 8.52 -26.99 2.34
N PRO A 264 7.50 -27.88 2.33
CA PRO A 264 6.10 -27.47 2.13
C PRO A 264 5.61 -26.43 3.14
N GLU A 265 6.11 -26.47 4.38
CA GLU A 265 5.80 -25.50 5.42
C GLU A 265 6.37 -24.11 5.16
N ASP A 266 7.45 -24.01 4.38
CA ASP A 266 8.09 -22.73 4.04
C ASP A 266 7.44 -22.07 2.81
N LEU A 267 6.87 -22.85 1.87
CA LEU A 267 6.31 -22.35 0.61
C LEU A 267 5.31 -21.20 0.76
N PRO A 268 4.35 -21.19 1.69
CA PRO A 268 3.41 -20.09 1.84
C PRO A 268 4.07 -18.76 2.24
N ARG A 269 5.28 -18.81 2.80
CA ARG A 269 5.98 -17.70 3.42
C ARG A 269 7.20 -17.22 2.65
N VAL A 270 7.61 -17.88 1.57
CA VAL A 270 8.83 -17.52 0.83
C VAL A 270 8.83 -16.10 0.26
N PHE A 271 7.63 -15.53 0.09
CA PHE A 271 7.45 -14.15 -0.35
C PHE A 271 7.29 -13.14 0.81
N ASP A 272 7.35 -13.58 2.07
CA ASP A 272 7.26 -12.69 3.21
C ASP A 272 8.59 -11.94 3.41
N MET A 273 8.50 -10.67 3.81
CA MET A 273 9.68 -9.82 4.01
C MET A 273 10.59 -10.39 5.12
N GLY A 274 11.87 -10.60 4.79
CA GLY A 274 12.86 -11.10 5.73
C GLY A 274 12.76 -12.60 6.03
N TYR A 275 11.88 -13.33 5.34
CA TYR A 275 11.76 -14.77 5.53
C TYR A 275 12.86 -15.52 4.78
N THR A 276 13.59 -16.38 5.46
CA THR A 276 14.74 -17.12 4.91
C THR A 276 14.56 -18.65 4.92
N GLY A 277 13.45 -19.16 5.46
CA GLY A 277 13.19 -20.60 5.60
C GLY A 277 14.24 -21.35 6.45
N GLN A 278 14.12 -22.65 6.54
CA GLN A 278 15.11 -23.51 7.24
C GLN A 278 16.46 -23.47 6.52
N ASN A 279 16.47 -23.54 5.20
CA ASN A 279 17.68 -23.54 4.37
C ASN A 279 18.46 -22.21 4.44
N GLY A 280 17.76 -21.08 4.56
CA GLY A 280 18.38 -19.78 4.68
C GLY A 280 18.94 -19.46 6.07
N ARG A 281 18.47 -20.14 7.12
CA ARG A 281 19.05 -20.05 8.48
C ARG A 281 20.39 -20.79 8.58
N LEU A 282 20.58 -21.84 7.83
CA LEU A 282 21.85 -22.56 7.72
C LEU A 282 22.85 -21.78 6.87
N ASP A 283 22.39 -21.08 5.84
CA ASP A 283 23.21 -20.16 5.04
C ASP A 283 22.98 -18.72 5.52
N ARG A 284 23.89 -18.20 6.39
CA ARG A 284 23.88 -16.81 6.90
C ARG A 284 23.86 -15.72 5.80
N ARG A 285 23.83 -16.12 4.53
CA ARG A 285 23.93 -15.28 3.32
C ARG A 285 22.56 -14.90 2.72
N SER A 286 21.45 -15.26 3.34
CA SER A 286 20.10 -14.96 2.83
C SER A 286 19.52 -13.74 3.54
N SER A 287 19.22 -12.67 2.79
CA SER A 287 18.54 -11.48 3.34
C SER A 287 17.02 -11.66 3.54
N GLY A 288 16.41 -12.63 2.84
CA GLY A 288 14.96 -12.84 2.81
C GLY A 288 14.18 -11.70 2.12
N ILE A 289 14.86 -10.79 1.42
CA ILE A 289 14.23 -9.62 0.79
C ILE A 289 13.98 -9.87 -0.70
N GLY A 290 14.79 -10.68 -1.37
CA GLY A 290 14.78 -10.85 -2.83
C GLY A 290 13.42 -11.29 -3.38
N LEU A 291 12.85 -12.40 -2.91
CA LEU A 291 11.54 -12.90 -3.37
C LEU A 291 10.39 -11.96 -2.98
N TYR A 292 10.47 -11.32 -1.82
CA TYR A 292 9.51 -10.28 -1.42
C TYR A 292 9.49 -9.13 -2.46
N LEU A 293 10.66 -8.65 -2.88
CA LEU A 293 10.77 -7.62 -3.93
C LEU A 293 10.20 -8.12 -5.26
N CYS A 294 10.53 -9.35 -5.66
CA CYS A 294 9.99 -9.95 -6.88
C CYS A 294 8.46 -9.94 -6.90
N ARG A 295 7.82 -10.42 -5.82
CA ARG A 295 6.35 -10.42 -5.71
C ARG A 295 5.78 -9.00 -5.77
N ARG A 296 6.40 -8.05 -5.12
CA ARG A 296 5.96 -6.66 -5.10
C ARG A 296 6.09 -6.00 -6.47
N ILE A 297 7.21 -6.22 -7.18
CA ILE A 297 7.42 -5.73 -8.54
C ILE A 297 6.41 -6.35 -9.50
N CYS A 298 6.24 -7.68 -9.48
CA CYS A 298 5.26 -8.36 -10.32
C CYS A 298 3.86 -7.80 -10.11
N ARG A 299 3.43 -7.63 -8.85
CA ARG A 299 2.14 -7.03 -8.52
C ARG A 299 1.98 -5.62 -9.09
N ASN A 300 3.00 -4.77 -9.01
CA ASN A 300 2.97 -3.40 -9.53
C ASN A 300 2.93 -3.38 -11.08
N LEU A 301 3.60 -4.34 -11.72
CA LEU A 301 3.58 -4.53 -13.17
C LEU A 301 2.33 -5.31 -13.66
N ARG A 302 1.43 -5.70 -12.74
CA ARG A 302 0.26 -6.55 -13.02
C ARG A 302 0.62 -7.92 -13.59
N HIS A 303 1.76 -8.44 -13.19
CA HIS A 303 2.18 -9.82 -13.43
C HIS A 303 1.92 -10.67 -12.18
N GLU A 304 1.79 -11.97 -12.37
CA GLU A 304 1.71 -12.96 -11.30
C GLU A 304 3.06 -13.67 -11.15
N ILE A 305 3.45 -14.00 -9.93
CA ILE A 305 4.59 -14.86 -9.64
C ILE A 305 4.13 -16.03 -8.78
N ARG A 306 4.48 -17.25 -9.19
CA ARG A 306 4.15 -18.50 -8.52
C ARG A 306 5.43 -19.27 -8.23
N ILE A 307 5.38 -20.17 -7.27
CA ILE A 307 6.50 -21.03 -6.93
C ILE A 307 5.98 -22.45 -6.64
N GLU A 308 6.63 -23.42 -7.23
CA GLU A 308 6.41 -24.83 -6.99
C GLU A 308 7.76 -25.46 -6.63
N SER A 309 7.77 -26.29 -5.60
CA SER A 309 9.02 -26.92 -5.15
C SER A 309 8.77 -28.24 -4.48
N VAL A 310 9.72 -29.15 -4.70
CA VAL A 310 9.76 -30.46 -4.06
C VAL A 310 11.13 -30.64 -3.41
N PRO A 311 11.21 -30.88 -2.10
CA PRO A 311 12.46 -31.12 -1.40
C PRO A 311 13.29 -32.22 -2.06
N GLY A 312 14.56 -31.94 -2.32
CA GLY A 312 15.51 -32.83 -2.97
C GLY A 312 15.36 -32.98 -4.48
N VAL A 313 14.37 -32.31 -5.11
CA VAL A 313 14.14 -32.35 -6.56
C VAL A 313 14.46 -31.01 -7.21
N GLY A 314 14.04 -29.90 -6.56
CA GLY A 314 14.29 -28.54 -7.05
C GLY A 314 13.08 -27.65 -6.93
N THR A 315 13.19 -26.45 -7.54
CA THR A 315 12.16 -25.36 -7.49
C THR A 315 11.90 -24.83 -8.89
N THR A 316 10.66 -24.47 -9.13
CA THR A 316 10.23 -23.77 -10.35
C THR A 316 9.54 -22.48 -9.99
#